data_36786b21904515a2e1b9705713a24f77
#
_entry.id   36786b21904515a2e1b9705713a24f77
#
_cell.length_a   1.000
_cell.length_b   1.000
_cell.length_c   1.000
_cell.angle_alpha   90.00
_cell.angle_beta   90.00
_cell.angle_gamma   90.00
#
_symmetry.space_group_name_H-M   'P 1'
#
loop_
_entity.id
_entity.type
_entity.pdbx_description
1 polymer ?
#
loop_
_entity_poly.entity_id
_entity_poly.type
_entity_poly.pdbx_seq_one_letter_code
_entity_poly.pdbx_strand_id
1 'polypeptide(L)'
;VFKQDAVIKNITVPVKKKKKAQVVIDLTKDCQYKLYNLKNPDRLVLDIYRIPISKTTTQLAGGVTYIYAQEELNGRPIVSYLVSVAPAVRLELRPFSAAGMYNGRGSLAKQAAERGLVAAINASYFDTDGWVIGNVKDKGNFVAMDATPRSGYVVQGNEQKIVRDIAYTGSVTLPDGRALQLKGMNRARIANDLVLFNSYYATSTKTNQYGR
;
A
#
# COMPACT_ATOMS: atom_id res chain seq x y z
N VAL A 1 8.73 -37.77 -8.76
CA VAL A 1 10.06 -37.20 -9.07
C VAL A 1 10.15 -35.86 -8.38
N PHE A 2 11.07 -35.72 -7.42
CA PHE A 2 11.34 -34.46 -6.72
C PHE A 2 12.03 -33.50 -7.71
N LYS A 3 11.44 -32.30 -7.89
CA LYS A 3 12.12 -31.23 -8.61
C LYS A 3 12.97 -30.44 -7.60
N GLN A 4 14.23 -30.21 -7.94
CA GLN A 4 15.15 -29.45 -7.11
C GLN A 4 14.57 -28.08 -6.78
N ASP A 5 14.57 -27.74 -5.48
CA ASP A 5 14.11 -26.46 -4.94
C ASP A 5 15.28 -25.73 -4.28
N ALA A 6 15.18 -24.40 -4.18
CA ALA A 6 16.24 -23.59 -3.58
C ALA A 6 16.40 -23.81 -2.06
N VAL A 7 15.39 -24.38 -1.40
CA VAL A 7 15.36 -24.62 0.04
C VAL A 7 15.47 -26.10 0.38
N ILE A 8 14.84 -26.98 -0.39
CA ILE A 8 14.84 -28.41 -0.17
C ILE A 8 15.99 -29.02 -0.97
N LYS A 9 17.00 -29.50 -0.28
CA LYS A 9 18.16 -30.15 -0.87
C LYS A 9 17.84 -31.58 -1.30
N ASN A 10 17.14 -32.33 -0.48
CA ASN A 10 16.82 -33.72 -0.74
C ASN A 10 15.61 -34.18 0.06
N ILE A 11 14.90 -35.19 -0.43
CA ILE A 11 13.83 -35.90 0.30
C ILE A 11 14.12 -37.38 0.23
N THR A 12 14.32 -38.01 1.36
CA THR A 12 14.62 -39.43 1.49
C THR A 12 13.54 -40.13 2.28
N VAL A 13 13.07 -41.24 1.76
CA VAL A 13 12.18 -42.18 2.46
C VAL A 13 12.95 -43.46 2.73
N PRO A 14 13.63 -43.58 3.89
CA PRO A 14 14.40 -44.76 4.20
C PRO A 14 13.49 -45.99 4.37
N VAL A 15 13.85 -47.09 3.70
CA VAL A 15 13.14 -48.34 3.83
C VAL A 15 13.45 -48.93 5.22
N LYS A 16 12.49 -48.86 6.14
CA LYS A 16 12.63 -49.46 7.47
C LYS A 16 11.86 -50.77 7.59
N LYS A 17 12.51 -51.78 8.21
CA LYS A 17 11.94 -53.09 8.51
C LYS A 17 10.88 -53.11 9.63
N LYS A 18 10.50 -51.97 10.21
CA LYS A 18 9.50 -51.84 11.27
C LYS A 18 8.37 -50.93 10.87
N LYS A 19 7.17 -51.11 11.42
CA LYS A 19 5.87 -50.47 11.11
C LYS A 19 5.81 -48.92 11.19
N LYS A 20 6.95 -48.22 11.15
CA LYS A 20 7.00 -46.74 11.15
C LYS A 20 7.55 -46.23 9.83
N ALA A 21 6.77 -45.43 9.13
CA ALA A 21 7.26 -44.64 7.98
C ALA A 21 8.06 -43.43 8.51
N GLN A 22 9.18 -43.15 7.86
CA GLN A 22 9.99 -41.98 8.13
C GLN A 22 10.26 -41.26 6.78
N VAL A 23 10.07 -39.95 6.78
CA VAL A 23 10.49 -39.08 5.68
C VAL A 23 11.55 -38.14 6.23
N VAL A 24 12.69 -38.07 5.57
CA VAL A 24 13.78 -37.14 5.92
C VAL A 24 13.87 -36.11 4.82
N ILE A 25 13.81 -34.85 5.19
CA ILE A 25 13.90 -33.72 4.29
C ILE A 25 15.13 -32.91 4.69
N ASP A 26 16.12 -32.89 3.79
CA ASP A 26 17.34 -32.12 3.97
C ASP A 26 17.12 -30.73 3.42
N LEU A 27 17.35 -29.71 4.25
CA LEU A 27 17.20 -28.32 3.90
C LEU A 27 18.55 -27.67 3.60
N THR A 28 18.58 -26.67 2.73
CA THR A 28 19.78 -25.89 2.43
C THR A 28 20.04 -24.79 3.45
N LYS A 29 19.02 -24.42 4.23
CA LYS A 29 19.05 -23.40 5.27
C LYS A 29 17.92 -23.66 6.30
N ASP A 30 17.99 -23.01 7.44
CA ASP A 30 16.94 -23.08 8.45
C ASP A 30 15.60 -22.54 7.93
N CYS A 31 14.54 -23.26 8.23
CA CYS A 31 13.18 -22.93 7.80
C CYS A 31 12.18 -23.15 8.94
N GLN A 32 11.12 -22.39 8.94
CA GLN A 32 9.94 -22.70 9.75
C GLN A 32 9.08 -23.72 9.02
N TYR A 33 8.33 -24.51 9.75
CA TYR A 33 7.42 -25.48 9.15
C TYR A 33 6.09 -25.58 9.89
N LYS A 34 5.07 -26.02 9.16
CA LYS A 34 3.77 -26.40 9.72
C LYS A 34 3.38 -27.78 9.20
N LEU A 35 3.02 -28.68 10.13
CA LEU A 35 2.56 -30.02 9.82
C LEU A 35 1.07 -30.13 10.17
N TYR A 36 0.26 -30.63 9.22
CA TYR A 36 -1.18 -30.79 9.44
C TYR A 36 -1.77 -31.88 8.54
N ASN A 37 -2.97 -32.35 8.90
CA ASN A 37 -3.70 -33.36 8.16
C ASN A 37 -4.80 -32.73 7.29
N LEU A 38 -4.93 -33.21 6.06
CA LEU A 38 -6.09 -32.98 5.19
C LEU A 38 -6.86 -34.30 5.01
N LYS A 39 -8.16 -34.20 4.93
CA LYS A 39 -9.07 -35.32 4.64
C LYS A 39 -9.56 -35.26 3.21
N ASN A 40 -10.08 -36.41 2.71
CA ASN A 40 -10.70 -36.57 1.40
C ASN A 40 -9.73 -36.33 0.20
N PRO A 41 -8.72 -37.18 -0.01
CA PRO A 41 -8.25 -38.31 0.78
C PRO A 41 -7.36 -37.88 1.96
N ASP A 42 -7.14 -38.76 2.91
CA ASP A 42 -6.27 -38.49 4.05
C ASP A 42 -4.83 -38.26 3.58
N ARG A 43 -4.30 -37.08 3.97
CA ARG A 43 -2.95 -36.61 3.61
C ARG A 43 -2.29 -35.94 4.79
N LEU A 44 -1.01 -36.23 4.98
CA LEU A 44 -0.14 -35.43 5.83
C LEU A 44 0.54 -34.35 4.97
N VAL A 45 0.34 -33.09 5.32
CA VAL A 45 0.90 -31.95 4.60
C VAL A 45 1.94 -31.29 5.49
N LEU A 46 3.13 -31.09 4.91
CA LEU A 46 4.21 -30.31 5.51
C LEU A 46 4.47 -29.08 4.66
N ASP A 47 4.09 -27.91 5.18
CA ASP A 47 4.45 -26.63 4.61
C ASP A 47 5.78 -26.15 5.18
N ILE A 48 6.75 -25.86 4.33
CA ILE A 48 8.05 -25.32 4.70
C ILE A 48 8.08 -23.86 4.29
N TYR A 49 8.24 -22.97 5.28
CA TYR A 49 8.27 -21.52 5.06
C TYR A 49 9.71 -21.04 5.00
N ARG A 50 9.99 -20.22 4.01
CA ARG A 50 11.29 -19.57 3.88
C ARG A 50 11.46 -18.52 4.99
N ILE A 51 12.60 -18.54 5.67
CA ILE A 51 12.97 -17.49 6.62
C ILE A 51 13.37 -16.25 5.83
N PRO A 52 13.02 -15.03 6.29
CA PRO A 52 13.50 -13.81 5.67
C PRO A 52 15.01 -13.82 5.44
N ILE A 53 15.46 -13.46 4.24
CA ILE A 53 16.88 -13.42 3.90
C ILE A 53 17.62 -12.43 4.80
N SER A 54 16.99 -11.30 5.09
CA SER A 54 17.46 -10.34 6.07
C SER A 54 16.31 -9.60 6.72
N LYS A 55 16.46 -9.26 7.99
CA LYS A 55 15.50 -8.43 8.72
C LYS A 55 16.26 -7.50 9.65
N THR A 56 16.00 -6.21 9.53
CA THR A 56 16.52 -5.19 10.43
C THR A 56 15.36 -4.50 11.11
N THR A 57 15.49 -4.29 12.41
CA THR A 57 14.49 -3.60 13.23
C THR A 57 15.16 -2.40 13.89
N THR A 58 14.59 -1.21 13.69
CA THR A 58 15.11 0.04 14.22
C THR A 58 14.02 0.74 15.02
N GLN A 59 14.32 1.13 16.24
CA GLN A 59 13.44 1.96 17.06
C GLN A 59 13.56 3.42 16.58
N LEU A 60 12.46 4.01 16.10
CA LEU A 60 12.42 5.39 15.59
C LEU A 60 12.10 6.38 16.70
N ALA A 61 11.08 6.06 17.50
CA ALA A 61 10.66 6.83 18.67
C ALA A 61 9.98 5.89 19.67
N GLY A 62 9.63 6.37 20.85
CA GLY A 62 8.96 5.56 21.87
C GLY A 62 7.70 4.86 21.32
N GLY A 63 7.75 3.53 21.17
CA GLY A 63 6.68 2.72 20.63
C GLY A 63 6.47 2.79 19.10
N VAL A 64 7.39 3.40 18.35
CA VAL A 64 7.39 3.41 16.87
C VAL A 64 8.61 2.68 16.37
N THR A 65 8.41 1.63 15.61
CA THR A 65 9.46 0.74 15.11
C THR A 65 9.43 0.66 13.59
N TYR A 66 10.58 0.80 12.97
CA TYR A 66 10.78 0.54 11.55
C TYR A 66 11.36 -0.85 11.35
N ILE A 67 10.81 -1.59 10.42
CA ILE A 67 11.25 -2.93 10.05
C ILE A 67 11.52 -2.96 8.55
N TYR A 68 12.75 -3.32 8.22
CA TYR A 68 13.14 -3.69 6.86
C TYR A 68 13.26 -5.21 6.80
N ALA A 69 12.64 -5.84 5.84
CA ALA A 69 12.77 -7.26 5.60
C ALA A 69 12.98 -7.56 4.11
N GLN A 70 13.93 -8.42 3.83
CA GLN A 70 14.15 -8.98 2.51
C GLN A 70 13.86 -10.46 2.56
N GLU A 71 12.85 -10.87 1.84
CA GLU A 71 12.29 -12.21 1.85
C GLU A 71 12.26 -12.77 0.42
N GLU A 72 12.01 -14.06 0.32
CA GLU A 72 11.74 -14.70 -0.95
C GLU A 72 10.34 -15.32 -0.91
N LEU A 73 9.47 -14.91 -1.81
CA LEU A 73 8.13 -15.46 -1.95
C LEU A 73 7.95 -16.05 -3.35
N ASN A 74 7.60 -17.32 -3.41
CA ASN A 74 7.41 -18.04 -4.69
C ASN A 74 8.59 -17.90 -5.66
N GLY A 75 9.83 -17.97 -5.15
CA GLY A 75 11.04 -17.83 -5.97
C GLY A 75 11.38 -16.39 -6.37
N ARG A 76 10.63 -15.38 -5.87
CA ARG A 76 10.87 -13.97 -6.18
C ARG A 76 11.32 -13.21 -4.93
N PRO A 77 12.35 -12.38 -5.04
CA PRO A 77 12.76 -11.53 -3.91
C PRO A 77 11.68 -10.47 -3.66
N ILE A 78 11.33 -10.31 -2.38
CA ILE A 78 10.44 -9.26 -1.90
C ILE A 78 11.18 -8.44 -0.86
N VAL A 79 11.06 -7.13 -0.98
CA VAL A 79 11.54 -6.18 0.01
C VAL A 79 10.35 -5.50 0.66
N SER A 80 10.28 -5.59 1.98
CA SER A 80 9.21 -5.02 2.79
C SER A 80 9.74 -3.93 3.69
N TYR A 81 9.01 -2.82 3.76
CA TYR A 81 9.25 -1.71 4.65
C TYR A 81 8.00 -1.52 5.51
N LEU A 82 8.12 -1.68 6.81
CA LEU A 82 7.01 -1.58 7.73
C LEU A 82 7.32 -0.58 8.84
N VAL A 83 6.39 0.32 9.11
CA VAL A 83 6.37 1.12 10.33
C VAL A 83 5.29 0.56 11.24
N SER A 84 5.69 0.09 12.41
CA SER A 84 4.79 -0.43 13.43
C SER A 84 4.66 0.58 14.56
N VAL A 85 3.44 0.84 14.98
CA VAL A 85 3.13 1.79 16.08
C VAL A 85 2.43 1.02 17.18
N ALA A 86 2.95 1.10 18.39
CA ALA A 86 2.33 0.46 19.54
C ALA A 86 0.96 1.10 19.85
N PRO A 87 -0.07 0.33 20.24
CA PRO A 87 -1.44 0.84 20.43
C PRO A 87 -1.55 2.01 21.43
N ALA A 88 -0.63 2.08 22.39
CA ALA A 88 -0.61 3.15 23.40
C ALA A 88 -0.02 4.48 22.89
N VAL A 89 0.62 4.46 21.71
CA VAL A 89 1.27 5.66 21.14
C VAL A 89 0.24 6.47 20.36
N ARG A 90 0.11 7.72 20.72
CA ARG A 90 -0.72 8.67 19.96
C ARG A 90 0.15 9.31 18.88
N LEU A 91 -0.21 9.10 17.63
CA LEU A 91 0.41 9.74 16.47
C LEU A 91 -0.65 10.53 15.70
N GLU A 92 -0.26 11.67 15.19
CA GLU A 92 -1.01 12.36 14.15
C GLU A 92 -0.59 11.81 12.79
N LEU A 93 -1.53 11.23 12.05
CA LEU A 93 -1.34 10.79 10.68
C LEU A 93 -1.96 11.79 9.72
N ARG A 94 -1.17 12.36 8.82
CA ARG A 94 -1.62 13.40 7.90
C ARG A 94 -1.08 13.21 6.49
N PRO A 95 -1.89 13.47 5.46
CA PRO A 95 -1.37 13.65 4.12
C PRO A 95 -0.57 14.96 4.04
N PHE A 96 0.49 14.98 3.23
CA PHE A 96 1.20 16.19 2.85
C PHE A 96 1.72 16.07 1.41
N SER A 97 2.02 17.20 0.79
CA SER A 97 2.63 17.25 -0.53
C SER A 97 4.03 17.84 -0.49
N ALA A 98 4.86 17.44 -1.46
CA ALA A 98 6.24 17.87 -1.55
C ALA A 98 6.41 19.38 -1.77
N ALA A 99 5.46 20.02 -2.45
CA ALA A 99 5.56 21.42 -2.87
C ALA A 99 4.60 22.37 -2.13
N GLY A 100 3.94 21.91 -1.06
CA GLY A 100 2.89 22.69 -0.37
C GLY A 100 1.56 22.76 -1.11
N MET A 101 1.57 22.45 -2.41
CA MET A 101 0.41 22.18 -3.25
C MET A 101 0.44 20.70 -3.60
N TYR A 102 -0.72 20.07 -3.81
CA TYR A 102 -0.79 18.62 -4.06
C TYR A 102 -0.41 18.24 -5.49
N ASN A 103 0.61 18.90 -6.01
CA ASN A 103 1.28 18.62 -7.27
C ASN A 103 2.79 18.78 -7.12
N GLY A 104 3.55 18.26 -8.07
CA GLY A 104 5.01 18.30 -8.06
C GLY A 104 5.64 17.12 -7.32
N ARG A 105 6.92 16.96 -7.52
CA ARG A 105 7.73 15.87 -6.99
C ARG A 105 8.75 16.38 -5.97
N GLY A 106 9.05 15.54 -5.00
CA GLY A 106 10.09 15.83 -4.02
C GLY A 106 10.63 14.58 -3.37
N SER A 107 11.80 14.68 -2.78
CA SER A 107 12.36 13.58 -1.98
C SER A 107 11.55 13.42 -0.70
N LEU A 108 11.00 12.21 -0.49
CA LEU A 108 10.26 11.87 0.72
C LEU A 108 11.13 12.06 1.97
N ALA A 109 12.38 11.62 1.93
CA ALA A 109 13.31 11.75 3.05
C ALA A 109 13.57 13.22 3.41
N LYS A 110 13.80 14.08 2.40
CA LYS A 110 13.97 15.52 2.62
C LYS A 110 12.73 16.15 3.25
N GLN A 111 11.56 15.88 2.71
CA GLN A 111 10.29 16.39 3.21
C GLN A 111 9.98 15.92 4.63
N ALA A 112 10.28 14.68 4.96
CA ALA A 112 10.12 14.14 6.31
C ALA A 112 11.04 14.83 7.31
N ALA A 113 12.32 15.03 6.96
CA ALA A 113 13.30 15.71 7.80
C ALA A 113 12.93 17.18 8.05
N GLU A 114 12.58 17.93 7.00
CA GLU A 114 12.18 19.34 7.10
C GLU A 114 10.95 19.57 7.99
N ARG A 115 10.07 18.56 8.09
CA ARG A 115 8.85 18.62 8.90
C ARG A 115 9.00 17.97 10.27
N GLY A 116 10.16 17.41 10.60
CA GLY A 116 10.38 16.69 11.86
C GLY A 116 9.49 15.47 12.03
N LEU A 117 9.14 14.76 10.92
CA LEU A 117 8.28 13.61 10.96
C LEU A 117 9.02 12.38 11.49
N VAL A 118 8.35 11.58 12.31
CA VAL A 118 8.89 10.31 12.81
C VAL A 118 9.03 9.28 11.68
N ALA A 119 8.05 9.24 10.79
CA ALA A 119 8.04 8.38 9.60
C ALA A 119 7.16 8.98 8.50
N ALA A 120 7.43 8.59 7.27
CA ALA A 120 6.64 8.97 6.11
C ALA A 120 6.63 7.86 5.06
N ILE A 121 5.53 7.71 4.35
CA ILE A 121 5.40 6.80 3.21
C ILE A 121 4.69 7.47 2.05
N ASN A 122 4.87 6.96 0.84
CA ASN A 122 4.05 7.34 -0.30
C ASN A 122 2.60 6.85 -0.07
N ALA A 123 1.63 7.74 -0.21
CA ALA A 123 0.24 7.43 0.05
C ALA A 123 -0.57 7.23 -1.24
N SER A 124 -0.73 8.27 -2.03
CA SER A 124 -1.54 8.24 -3.25
C SER A 124 -0.71 7.96 -4.49
N TYR A 125 -1.34 7.42 -5.53
CA TYR A 125 -0.75 7.42 -6.86
C TYR A 125 -0.59 8.86 -7.37
N PHE A 126 0.40 9.08 -8.23
CA PHE A 126 0.66 10.35 -8.89
C PHE A 126 1.21 10.10 -10.29
N ASP A 127 0.96 11.04 -11.19
CA ASP A 127 1.45 11.00 -12.57
C ASP A 127 2.92 11.45 -12.68
N THR A 128 3.41 11.51 -13.92
CA THR A 128 4.79 11.92 -14.21
C THR A 128 5.12 13.34 -13.78
N ASP A 129 4.13 14.21 -13.70
CA ASP A 129 4.28 15.63 -13.31
C ASP A 129 4.05 15.83 -11.80
N GLY A 130 3.71 14.76 -11.09
CA GLY A 130 3.47 14.76 -9.65
C GLY A 130 2.04 15.15 -9.25
N TRP A 131 1.09 15.13 -10.19
CA TRP A 131 -0.33 15.31 -9.86
C TRP A 131 -0.86 14.07 -9.14
N VAL A 132 -1.60 14.29 -8.07
CA VAL A 132 -2.27 13.22 -7.35
C VAL A 132 -3.34 12.56 -8.23
N ILE A 133 -3.28 11.24 -8.30
CA ILE A 133 -4.29 10.40 -8.95
C ILE A 133 -5.10 9.73 -7.84
N GLY A 134 -6.38 10.11 -7.73
CA GLY A 134 -7.30 9.53 -6.74
C GLY A 134 -7.84 10.57 -5.76
N ASN A 135 -8.24 10.09 -4.58
CA ASN A 135 -8.99 10.89 -3.63
C ASN A 135 -8.11 11.31 -2.46
N VAL A 136 -7.95 12.61 -2.25
CA VAL A 136 -7.24 13.20 -1.11
C VAL A 136 -8.12 14.25 -0.46
N LYS A 137 -8.35 14.08 0.85
CA LYS A 137 -9.04 15.04 1.72
C LYS A 137 -8.15 15.35 2.92
N ASP A 138 -7.88 16.60 3.20
CA ASP A 138 -7.08 17.02 4.35
C ASP A 138 -7.88 18.00 5.22
N LYS A 139 -8.02 17.70 6.50
CA LYS A 139 -8.75 18.53 7.47
C LYS A 139 -10.14 18.98 6.99
N GLY A 140 -10.86 18.07 6.35
CA GLY A 140 -12.18 18.35 5.80
C GLY A 140 -12.20 18.98 4.40
N ASN A 141 -11.07 19.48 3.90
CA ASN A 141 -10.98 20.08 2.57
C ASN A 141 -10.73 19.05 1.48
N PHE A 142 -11.49 19.16 0.41
CA PHE A 142 -11.24 18.36 -0.79
C PHE A 142 -10.03 18.90 -1.55
N VAL A 143 -8.99 18.09 -1.62
CA VAL A 143 -7.72 18.44 -2.24
C VAL A 143 -7.63 17.92 -3.67
N ALA A 144 -7.90 16.64 -3.86
CA ALA A 144 -8.01 16.00 -5.17
C ALA A 144 -9.06 14.90 -5.08
N MET A 145 -9.95 14.84 -6.05
CA MET A 145 -11.04 13.86 -6.06
C MET A 145 -11.25 13.31 -7.46
N ASP A 146 -11.48 12.02 -7.55
CA ASP A 146 -11.75 11.30 -8.79
C ASP A 146 -13.10 10.57 -8.69
N ALA A 147 -13.84 10.52 -9.81
CA ALA A 147 -15.08 9.77 -9.89
C ALA A 147 -14.84 8.26 -9.98
N THR A 148 -13.64 7.80 -10.26
CA THR A 148 -13.27 6.39 -10.29
C THR A 148 -13.20 5.85 -8.86
N PRO A 149 -13.98 4.80 -8.51
CA PRO A 149 -13.95 4.22 -7.18
C PRO A 149 -12.56 3.66 -6.82
N ARG A 150 -12.07 4.00 -5.63
CA ARG A 150 -10.79 3.52 -5.10
C ARG A 150 -10.90 3.26 -3.61
N SER A 151 -10.11 2.33 -3.10
CA SER A 151 -9.94 2.17 -1.67
C SER A 151 -9.08 3.30 -1.11
N GLY A 152 -9.43 3.78 0.07
CA GLY A 152 -8.70 4.84 0.76
C GLY A 152 -8.51 4.54 2.23
N TYR A 153 -7.46 5.09 2.81
CA TYR A 153 -7.25 5.10 4.24
C TYR A 153 -7.86 6.38 4.83
N VAL A 154 -8.77 6.22 5.76
CA VAL A 154 -9.55 7.32 6.34
C VAL A 154 -9.20 7.45 7.81
N VAL A 155 -8.87 8.68 8.21
CA VAL A 155 -8.68 9.08 9.62
C VAL A 155 -9.76 10.10 9.95
N GLN A 156 -10.59 9.81 10.94
CA GLN A 156 -11.64 10.69 11.42
C GLN A 156 -11.68 10.69 12.95
N GLY A 157 -11.20 11.77 13.56
CA GLY A 157 -10.95 11.79 14.99
C GLY A 157 -9.95 10.70 15.40
N ASN A 158 -10.36 9.80 16.27
CA ASN A 158 -9.55 8.65 16.71
C ASN A 158 -9.78 7.39 15.88
N GLU A 159 -10.72 7.41 14.95
CA GLU A 159 -10.98 6.27 14.08
C GLU A 159 -10.06 6.25 12.87
N GLN A 160 -9.57 5.07 12.56
CA GLN A 160 -8.70 4.80 11.42
C GLN A 160 -9.19 3.55 10.72
N LYS A 161 -9.50 3.64 9.43
CA LYS A 161 -10.03 2.52 8.67
C LYS A 161 -9.71 2.59 7.18
N ILE A 162 -9.67 1.43 6.56
CA ILE A 162 -9.69 1.32 5.09
C ILE A 162 -11.14 1.30 4.65
N VAL A 163 -11.50 2.25 3.79
CA VAL A 163 -12.83 2.34 3.15
C VAL A 163 -12.67 1.98 1.68
N ARG A 164 -13.55 1.14 1.19
CA ARG A 164 -13.58 0.74 -0.22
C ARG A 164 -14.51 1.63 -1.02
N ASP A 165 -14.29 1.66 -2.33
CA ASP A 165 -15.18 2.28 -3.30
C ASP A 165 -15.48 3.77 -3.04
N ILE A 166 -14.47 4.50 -2.56
CA ILE A 166 -14.55 5.95 -2.41
C ILE A 166 -14.50 6.56 -3.81
N ALA A 167 -15.56 7.28 -4.18
CA ALA A 167 -15.66 7.99 -5.42
C ALA A 167 -16.19 9.40 -5.19
N TYR A 168 -15.77 10.34 -6.01
CA TYR A 168 -16.32 11.68 -6.02
C TYR A 168 -17.65 11.71 -6.78
N THR A 169 -18.66 12.29 -6.16
CA THR A 169 -19.92 12.61 -6.80
C THR A 169 -20.21 14.09 -6.61
N GLY A 170 -20.49 14.77 -7.68
CA GLY A 170 -20.81 16.19 -7.67
C GLY A 170 -21.49 16.63 -8.94
N SER A 171 -22.25 17.71 -8.90
CA SER A 171 -22.91 18.28 -10.05
C SER A 171 -22.93 19.80 -9.99
N VAL A 172 -23.07 20.42 -11.16
CA VAL A 172 -23.34 21.85 -11.30
C VAL A 172 -24.72 22.00 -11.92
N THR A 173 -25.58 22.78 -11.30
CA THR A 173 -26.90 23.11 -11.85
C THR A 173 -26.79 24.40 -12.68
N LEU A 174 -27.16 24.32 -13.93
CA LEU A 174 -27.20 25.46 -14.84
C LEU A 174 -28.44 26.35 -14.56
N PRO A 175 -28.46 27.62 -15.03
CA PRO A 175 -29.61 28.51 -14.87
C PRO A 175 -30.92 27.95 -15.44
N ASP A 176 -30.83 27.10 -16.46
CA ASP A 176 -31.99 26.43 -17.09
C ASP A 176 -32.48 25.17 -16.31
N GLY A 177 -31.88 24.90 -15.14
CA GLY A 177 -32.24 23.77 -14.29
C GLY A 177 -31.55 22.43 -14.63
N ARG A 178 -30.80 22.34 -15.72
CA ARG A 178 -30.05 21.12 -16.05
C ARG A 178 -28.89 20.91 -15.10
N ALA A 179 -28.72 19.67 -14.64
CA ALA A 179 -27.57 19.28 -13.83
C ALA A 179 -26.48 18.60 -14.69
N LEU A 180 -25.25 19.11 -14.62
CA LEU A 180 -24.07 18.53 -15.24
C LEU A 180 -23.22 17.84 -14.20
N GLN A 181 -22.85 16.57 -14.45
CA GLN A 181 -22.04 15.79 -13.54
C GLN A 181 -20.58 16.20 -13.60
N LEU A 182 -19.99 16.45 -12.43
CA LEU A 182 -18.55 16.64 -12.26
C LEU A 182 -17.83 15.28 -12.29
N LYS A 183 -16.72 15.22 -13.01
CA LYS A 183 -15.89 14.00 -13.11
C LYS A 183 -14.73 13.97 -12.11
N GLY A 184 -14.61 14.99 -11.28
CA GLY A 184 -13.62 15.08 -10.24
C GLY A 184 -13.31 16.52 -9.82
N MET A 185 -12.32 16.63 -8.95
CA MET A 185 -11.82 17.92 -8.45
C MET A 185 -10.30 17.92 -8.47
N ASN A 186 -9.70 19.02 -8.92
CA ASN A 186 -8.25 19.24 -8.95
C ASN A 186 -7.48 18.09 -9.64
N ARG A 187 -7.99 17.60 -10.74
CA ARG A 187 -7.34 16.58 -11.57
C ARG A 187 -7.15 17.05 -13.00
N ALA A 188 -6.31 16.35 -13.74
CA ALA A 188 -6.19 16.58 -15.17
C ALA A 188 -7.56 16.41 -15.85
N ARG A 189 -7.93 17.36 -16.69
CA ARG A 189 -9.16 17.33 -17.47
C ARG A 189 -8.89 16.67 -18.82
N ILE A 190 -9.74 15.76 -19.19
CA ILE A 190 -9.79 15.21 -20.55
C ILE A 190 -10.95 15.84 -21.33
N ALA A 191 -10.97 15.62 -22.64
CA ALA A 191 -12.05 16.15 -23.49
C ALA A 191 -13.43 15.74 -22.96
N ASN A 192 -14.36 16.67 -22.95
CA ASN A 192 -15.76 16.52 -22.47
C ASN A 192 -15.91 16.26 -20.96
N ASP A 193 -14.84 16.35 -20.17
CA ASP A 193 -14.94 16.30 -18.70
C ASP A 193 -15.26 17.68 -18.12
N LEU A 194 -16.14 17.68 -17.13
CA LEU A 194 -16.37 18.81 -16.25
C LEU A 194 -15.64 18.56 -14.93
N VAL A 195 -14.64 19.37 -14.60
CA VAL A 195 -13.78 19.24 -13.41
C VAL A 195 -13.86 20.52 -12.59
N LEU A 196 -14.06 20.39 -11.29
CA LEU A 196 -14.01 21.53 -10.37
C LEU A 196 -12.56 21.81 -9.95
N PHE A 197 -12.17 23.07 -9.92
CA PHE A 197 -10.86 23.49 -9.41
C PHE A 197 -11.01 24.40 -8.20
N ASN A 198 -10.14 24.25 -7.23
CA ASN A 198 -10.01 25.15 -6.10
C ASN A 198 -8.52 25.52 -5.87
N SER A 199 -8.22 26.27 -4.82
CA SER A 199 -6.87 26.79 -4.52
C SER A 199 -5.81 25.72 -4.27
N TYR A 200 -6.19 24.46 -4.06
CA TYR A 200 -5.23 23.35 -3.94
C TYR A 200 -4.67 22.88 -5.28
N TYR A 201 -5.29 23.27 -6.39
CA TYR A 201 -4.81 22.90 -7.71
C TYR A 201 -3.55 23.66 -8.08
N ALA A 202 -3.66 24.97 -8.18
CA ALA A 202 -2.56 25.87 -8.50
C ALA A 202 -3.04 27.33 -8.38
N THR A 203 -2.16 28.28 -8.62
CA THR A 203 -2.50 29.70 -8.73
C THR A 203 -3.34 30.04 -9.98
N SER A 204 -3.38 29.11 -10.95
CA SER A 204 -4.17 29.19 -12.17
C SER A 204 -4.67 27.82 -12.58
N THR A 205 -5.86 27.74 -13.13
CA THR A 205 -6.47 26.51 -13.65
C THR A 205 -5.82 26.02 -14.95
N LYS A 206 -4.95 26.81 -15.56
CA LYS A 206 -4.27 26.49 -16.83
C LYS A 206 -5.25 25.89 -17.82
N THR A 207 -6.31 26.65 -18.16
CA THR A 207 -7.29 26.20 -19.16
C THR A 207 -6.57 25.87 -20.46
N ASN A 208 -6.72 24.62 -20.86
CA ASN A 208 -6.21 24.16 -22.15
C ASN A 208 -7.27 24.39 -23.27
N GLN A 209 -6.96 23.93 -24.46
CA GLN A 209 -7.84 23.99 -25.63
C GLN A 209 -9.24 23.38 -25.43
N TYR A 210 -9.46 22.59 -24.37
CA TYR A 210 -10.75 22.01 -24.00
C TYR A 210 -11.58 22.91 -23.08
N GLY A 211 -11.02 24.06 -22.66
CA GLY A 211 -11.70 25.07 -21.85
C GLY A 211 -12.35 26.13 -22.74
N ARG A 212 -13.64 26.15 -22.83
CA ARG A 212 -14.44 27.30 -23.26
C ARG A 212 -15.31 27.77 -22.11
#